data_8702a1c892a7b18f8b474ce35971a541
#
_entry.id   8702a1c892a7b18f8b474ce35971a541
#
_cell.length_a   1.000
_cell.length_b   1.000
_cell.length_c   1.000
_cell.angle_alpha   90.00
_cell.angle_beta   90.00
_cell.angle_gamma   90.00
#
_symmetry.space_group_name_H-M   'P 1'
#
loop_
_entity.id
_entity.type
_entity.pdbx_description
1 polymer ?
#
loop_
_entity_poly.entity_id
_entity_poly.type
_entity_poly.pdbx_seq_one_letter_code
_entity_poly.pdbx_strand_id
1 'polypeptide(L)'
;MSPQEPVAALAIRLLGSPEILRDGVAAPPPRGRKAWAVLAYLALAGRPVARSRLAELVFGGADDPLGALRWTLAQLRRALGVPAALAGDPLTLGLPEGTEIDVLALIAGAPDPALARGELLEGIEPEAGPVFDAWLLVERRRLAGASEALLHDAAHAALAAGRALDGAALASRVLASAPFDESAHELLVRCLVAAGDVTAAQGHAAACAALFRRELGRAPDPRVARAAEEHAINGPPAVGDRAAALGQLDAGRAALDAGAVEPGLACLRHACAEALAVGDPTLLARVLATLGVGLVHAARGRDEEGAVVLHEALVLAEQFGERDIAAKVCRELGYVEVQAGRGVSAGRWLMRASELVRQDEERAAVLAVRGMALSDRAHYEPAIRLLESSIAIARGCGDDRRAAWSLALLGRAHLLRGDLQDAEEVLEGSLGLVRATGWVAFQPFPESVRAEVALRRGDPIHAAELLDHAWPLGCRLGDPCWEAMAARSWGLVHAAAGERTAALARLREAAVRAVRAADPYMWIYAYCLDALAGVEIAAGAAEARVTVARLEELAARADMREFVVRSALHRARLGDRAALASARLLAEAIDNPALHAELAVAA
;
A
#
# COMPACT_ATOMS: atom_id res chain seq x y z
N MET A 1 -31.90 22.40 32.89
CA MET A 1 -30.88 21.56 32.27
C MET A 1 -30.89 20.24 33.02
N SER A 2 -31.50 19.22 32.42
CA SER A 2 -31.43 17.86 32.97
C SER A 2 -30.01 17.34 32.82
N PRO A 3 -29.43 16.65 33.80
CA PRO A 3 -28.13 16.01 33.62
C PRO A 3 -28.25 15.00 32.48
N GLN A 4 -27.45 15.15 31.44
CA GLN A 4 -27.24 14.11 30.45
C GLN A 4 -26.69 12.89 31.20
N GLU A 5 -27.46 11.79 31.25
CA GLU A 5 -26.92 10.50 31.68
C GLU A 5 -25.65 10.21 30.93
N PRO A 6 -24.58 9.71 31.58
CA PRO A 6 -23.37 9.33 30.91
C PRO A 6 -23.74 8.31 29.82
N VAL A 7 -23.47 8.68 28.56
CA VAL A 7 -23.69 7.76 27.43
C VAL A 7 -22.77 6.57 27.66
N ALA A 8 -23.36 5.39 27.79
CA ALA A 8 -22.64 4.13 27.97
C ALA A 8 -21.58 3.99 26.89
N ALA A 9 -20.33 3.70 27.26
CA ALA A 9 -19.24 3.50 26.31
C ALA A 9 -19.56 2.27 25.45
N LEU A 10 -19.83 2.51 24.15
CA LEU A 10 -20.17 1.47 23.19
C LEU A 10 -18.95 1.11 22.37
N ALA A 11 -18.59 -0.19 22.33
CA ALA A 11 -17.57 -0.69 21.43
C ALA A 11 -18.11 -1.86 20.60
N ILE A 12 -17.84 -1.85 19.31
CA ILE A 12 -18.24 -2.87 18.34
C ILE A 12 -16.96 -3.50 17.79
N ARG A 13 -16.81 -4.78 17.98
CA ARG A 13 -15.70 -5.57 17.52
C ARG A 13 -16.19 -6.49 16.42
N LEU A 14 -15.64 -6.32 15.22
CA LEU A 14 -15.97 -7.09 14.03
C LEU A 14 -14.79 -7.94 13.55
N LEU A 15 -13.57 -7.65 14.03
CA LEU A 15 -12.37 -8.45 13.80
C LEU A 15 -12.28 -9.58 14.80
N GLY A 16 -11.98 -10.79 14.33
CA GLY A 16 -12.10 -12.01 15.12
C GLY A 16 -13.56 -12.39 15.35
N SER A 17 -13.84 -13.08 16.44
CA SER A 17 -15.20 -13.41 16.85
C SER A 17 -15.97 -12.13 17.20
N PRO A 18 -17.05 -11.77 16.48
CA PRO A 18 -17.68 -10.47 16.64
C PRO A 18 -18.45 -10.35 17.94
N GLU A 19 -18.31 -9.17 18.59
CA GLU A 19 -18.95 -8.85 19.85
C GLU A 19 -19.33 -7.36 19.96
N ILE A 20 -20.31 -7.07 20.81
CA ILE A 20 -20.73 -5.71 21.17
C ILE A 20 -20.48 -5.55 22.67
N LEU A 21 -19.75 -4.51 23.06
CA LEU A 21 -19.46 -4.20 24.45
C LEU A 21 -20.20 -2.92 24.85
N ARG A 22 -20.85 -2.92 26.00
CA ARG A 22 -21.44 -1.75 26.65
C ARG A 22 -20.77 -1.56 28.01
N ASP A 23 -20.14 -0.44 28.24
CA ASP A 23 -19.34 -0.16 29.45
C ASP A 23 -18.30 -1.27 29.73
N GLY A 24 -17.67 -1.81 28.66
CA GLY A 24 -16.70 -2.89 28.75
C GLY A 24 -17.28 -4.30 28.98
N VAL A 25 -18.60 -4.44 29.10
CA VAL A 25 -19.27 -5.72 29.31
C VAL A 25 -19.92 -6.23 28.03
N ALA A 26 -19.72 -7.50 27.70
CA ALA A 26 -20.28 -8.09 26.49
C ALA A 26 -21.83 -8.08 26.55
N ALA A 27 -22.44 -7.46 25.56
CA ALA A 27 -23.89 -7.47 25.39
C ALA A 27 -24.37 -8.79 24.75
N PRO A 28 -25.61 -9.22 24.96
CA PRO A 28 -26.17 -10.36 24.26
C PRO A 28 -26.06 -10.15 22.74
N PRO A 29 -25.52 -11.13 21.97
CA PRO A 29 -25.36 -10.99 20.54
C PRO A 29 -26.70 -10.83 19.81
N PRO A 30 -26.74 -10.13 18.66
CA PRO A 30 -27.95 -10.06 17.86
C PRO A 30 -28.30 -11.46 17.33
N ARG A 31 -29.60 -11.76 17.26
CA ARG A 31 -30.06 -13.05 16.74
C ARG A 31 -29.88 -13.15 15.25
N GLY A 32 -29.27 -14.24 14.78
CA GLY A 32 -29.05 -14.55 13.37
C GLY A 32 -27.73 -14.01 12.81
N ARG A 33 -27.05 -14.85 12.01
CA ARG A 33 -25.75 -14.55 11.40
C ARG A 33 -25.80 -13.34 10.45
N LYS A 34 -26.91 -13.15 9.75
CA LYS A 34 -27.14 -11.99 8.84
C LYS A 34 -27.18 -10.64 9.55
N ALA A 35 -27.44 -10.60 10.87
CA ALA A 35 -27.37 -9.37 11.65
C ALA A 35 -25.93 -8.80 11.69
N TRP A 36 -24.95 -9.66 11.87
CA TRP A 36 -23.55 -9.26 11.81
C TRP A 36 -23.14 -8.81 10.41
N ALA A 37 -23.65 -9.49 9.37
CA ALA A 37 -23.43 -9.08 7.97
C ALA A 37 -23.94 -7.66 7.69
N VAL A 38 -25.17 -7.35 8.15
CA VAL A 38 -25.77 -6.00 8.03
C VAL A 38 -24.92 -4.97 8.78
N LEU A 39 -24.48 -5.28 10.00
CA LEU A 39 -23.67 -4.35 10.80
C LEU A 39 -22.32 -4.09 10.17
N ALA A 40 -21.60 -5.14 9.74
CA ALA A 40 -20.31 -5.01 9.07
C ALA A 40 -20.42 -4.23 7.75
N TYR A 41 -21.43 -4.53 6.94
CA TYR A 41 -21.64 -3.80 5.69
C TYR A 41 -21.89 -2.30 5.92
N LEU A 42 -22.75 -1.94 6.87
CA LEU A 42 -23.05 -0.54 7.19
C LEU A 42 -21.84 0.18 7.80
N ALA A 43 -21.02 -0.50 8.59
CA ALA A 43 -19.79 0.07 9.14
C ALA A 43 -18.76 0.37 8.03
N LEU A 44 -18.60 -0.55 7.07
CA LEU A 44 -17.56 -0.46 6.04
C LEU A 44 -18.01 0.31 4.79
N ALA A 45 -19.32 0.49 4.57
CA ALA A 45 -19.84 1.24 3.41
C ALA A 45 -19.44 2.72 3.40
N GLY A 46 -19.19 3.34 4.56
CA GLY A 46 -18.76 4.74 4.71
C GLY A 46 -19.78 5.78 4.23
N ARG A 47 -21.00 5.34 3.85
CA ARG A 47 -22.08 6.18 3.30
C ARG A 47 -23.46 5.63 3.69
N PRO A 48 -24.50 6.44 3.61
CA PRO A 48 -25.88 5.97 3.79
C PRO A 48 -26.26 4.93 2.73
N VAL A 49 -27.00 3.88 3.12
CA VAL A 49 -27.37 2.75 2.25
C VAL A 49 -28.90 2.64 2.16
N ALA A 50 -29.46 2.61 0.96
CA ALA A 50 -30.91 2.43 0.75
C ALA A 50 -31.37 1.07 1.32
N ARG A 51 -32.52 1.07 2.01
CA ARG A 51 -33.05 -0.16 2.63
C ARG A 51 -33.34 -1.25 1.61
N SER A 52 -33.88 -0.90 0.45
CA SER A 52 -34.15 -1.84 -0.64
C SER A 52 -32.86 -2.52 -1.11
N ARG A 53 -31.78 -1.73 -1.27
CA ARG A 53 -30.47 -2.23 -1.69
C ARG A 53 -29.87 -3.21 -0.68
N LEU A 54 -29.92 -2.86 0.60
CA LEU A 54 -29.39 -3.72 1.67
C LEU A 54 -30.23 -4.98 1.86
N ALA A 55 -31.56 -4.88 1.71
CA ALA A 55 -32.46 -6.01 1.76
C ALA A 55 -32.20 -7.00 0.61
N GLU A 56 -32.04 -6.50 -0.60
CA GLU A 56 -31.69 -7.32 -1.76
C GLU A 56 -30.34 -8.01 -1.58
N LEU A 57 -29.31 -7.26 -1.13
CA LEU A 57 -27.95 -7.74 -0.98
C LEU A 57 -27.85 -8.87 0.07
N VAL A 58 -28.53 -8.76 1.22
CA VAL A 58 -28.37 -9.68 2.35
C VAL A 58 -29.52 -10.70 2.45
N PHE A 59 -30.70 -10.34 1.95
CA PHE A 59 -31.92 -11.14 2.11
C PHE A 59 -32.61 -11.44 0.77
N GLY A 60 -31.94 -11.29 -0.37
CA GLY A 60 -32.53 -11.47 -1.70
C GLY A 60 -33.17 -12.85 -1.94
N GLY A 61 -32.82 -13.87 -1.15
CA GLY A 61 -33.44 -15.20 -1.18
C GLY A 61 -34.63 -15.38 -0.24
N ALA A 62 -35.07 -14.35 0.50
CA ALA A 62 -36.21 -14.42 1.42
C ALA A 62 -37.51 -14.04 0.70
N ASP A 63 -38.66 -14.56 1.15
CA ASP A 63 -39.98 -14.21 0.61
C ASP A 63 -40.33 -12.72 0.82
N ASP A 64 -39.92 -12.14 1.95
CA ASP A 64 -40.03 -10.69 2.25
C ASP A 64 -38.67 -10.14 2.70
N PRO A 65 -37.78 -9.74 1.77
CA PRO A 65 -36.45 -9.21 2.11
C PRO A 65 -36.50 -7.96 2.99
N LEU A 66 -37.44 -7.06 2.76
CA LEU A 66 -37.62 -5.83 3.55
C LEU A 66 -38.12 -6.14 4.97
N GLY A 67 -39.03 -7.12 5.13
CA GLY A 67 -39.48 -7.59 6.44
C GLY A 67 -38.35 -8.24 7.23
N ALA A 68 -37.54 -9.10 6.58
CA ALA A 68 -36.36 -9.70 7.18
C ALA A 68 -35.35 -8.65 7.63
N LEU A 69 -35.09 -7.63 6.81
CA LEU A 69 -34.23 -6.50 7.17
C LEU A 69 -34.80 -5.73 8.38
N ARG A 70 -36.10 -5.40 8.38
CA ARG A 70 -36.74 -4.69 9.51
C ARG A 70 -36.56 -5.45 10.83
N TRP A 71 -36.78 -6.76 10.80
CA TRP A 71 -36.59 -7.61 11.97
C TRP A 71 -35.13 -7.60 12.45
N THR A 72 -34.18 -7.73 11.52
CA THR A 72 -32.74 -7.72 11.79
C THR A 72 -32.28 -6.40 12.40
N LEU A 73 -32.72 -5.27 11.85
CA LEU A 73 -32.44 -3.94 12.41
C LEU A 73 -32.97 -3.78 13.83
N ALA A 74 -34.15 -4.36 14.15
CA ALA A 74 -34.68 -4.35 15.50
C ALA A 74 -33.84 -5.21 16.47
N GLN A 75 -33.28 -6.35 16.04
CA GLN A 75 -32.34 -7.14 16.82
C GLN A 75 -31.03 -6.37 17.08
N LEU A 76 -30.47 -5.73 16.04
CA LEU A 76 -29.25 -4.92 16.16
C LEU A 76 -29.43 -3.75 17.15
N ARG A 77 -30.54 -2.99 17.06
CA ARG A 77 -30.83 -1.90 18.01
C ARG A 77 -30.88 -2.37 19.45
N ARG A 78 -31.46 -3.55 19.69
CA ARG A 78 -31.48 -4.16 21.05
C ARG A 78 -30.08 -4.54 21.51
N ALA A 79 -29.29 -5.18 20.67
CA ALA A 79 -27.90 -5.56 20.98
C ALA A 79 -27.03 -4.34 21.25
N LEU A 80 -27.14 -3.31 20.42
CA LEU A 80 -26.41 -2.04 20.57
C LEU A 80 -26.88 -1.24 21.81
N GLY A 81 -28.12 -1.43 22.27
CA GLY A 81 -28.70 -0.61 23.32
C GLY A 81 -29.05 0.82 22.89
N VAL A 82 -29.08 1.08 21.57
CA VAL A 82 -29.32 2.39 20.98
C VAL A 82 -30.57 2.34 20.09
N PRO A 83 -31.77 2.69 20.61
CA PRO A 83 -33.01 2.61 19.84
C PRO A 83 -33.04 3.47 18.56
N ALA A 84 -32.33 4.59 18.57
CA ALA A 84 -32.24 5.52 17.45
C ALA A 84 -31.21 5.10 16.37
N ALA A 85 -30.35 4.09 16.65
CA ALA A 85 -29.38 3.61 15.68
C ALA A 85 -30.05 2.98 14.45
N LEU A 86 -29.35 2.94 13.34
CA LEU A 86 -29.77 2.27 12.10
C LEU A 86 -31.14 2.79 11.59
N ALA A 87 -31.34 4.10 11.68
CA ALA A 87 -32.58 4.79 11.28
C ALA A 87 -32.48 5.37 9.87
N GLY A 88 -33.64 5.80 9.36
CA GLY A 88 -33.74 6.49 8.05
C GLY A 88 -33.89 5.52 6.87
N ASP A 89 -34.11 6.12 5.70
CA ASP A 89 -33.95 5.52 4.39
C ASP A 89 -33.47 6.66 3.47
N PRO A 90 -32.19 6.70 3.14
CA PRO A 90 -31.18 5.64 3.35
C PRO A 90 -30.79 5.45 4.83
N LEU A 91 -30.38 4.21 5.16
CA LEU A 91 -29.90 3.82 6.49
C LEU A 91 -28.55 4.43 6.80
N THR A 92 -28.39 4.93 8.03
CA THR A 92 -27.11 5.35 8.61
C THR A 92 -26.86 4.56 9.91
N LEU A 93 -25.59 4.43 10.33
CA LEU A 93 -25.27 3.78 11.61
C LEU A 93 -25.88 4.54 12.80
N GLY A 94 -25.77 5.87 12.82
CA GLY A 94 -26.38 6.72 13.85
C GLY A 94 -26.02 6.31 15.27
N LEU A 95 -24.76 5.98 15.52
CA LEU A 95 -24.25 5.57 16.83
C LEU A 95 -23.88 6.79 17.68
N PRO A 96 -23.86 6.66 19.02
CA PRO A 96 -23.40 7.71 19.92
C PRO A 96 -21.97 8.17 19.59
N GLU A 97 -21.69 9.44 19.86
CA GLU A 97 -20.33 9.96 19.77
C GLU A 97 -19.39 9.21 20.73
N GLY A 98 -18.18 8.90 20.28
CA GLY A 98 -17.23 8.09 21.04
C GLY A 98 -17.42 6.58 20.91
N THR A 99 -18.37 6.09 20.10
CA THR A 99 -18.47 4.65 19.81
C THR A 99 -17.23 4.17 19.09
N GLU A 100 -16.58 3.16 19.63
CA GLU A 100 -15.41 2.52 19.01
C GLU A 100 -15.85 1.38 18.10
N ILE A 101 -15.35 1.36 16.86
CA ILE A 101 -15.53 0.25 15.90
C ILE A 101 -14.15 -0.16 15.41
N ASP A 102 -13.73 -1.37 15.75
CA ASP A 102 -12.35 -1.85 15.51
C ASP A 102 -11.94 -1.79 14.03
N VAL A 103 -12.81 -2.19 13.11
CA VAL A 103 -12.53 -2.12 11.67
C VAL A 103 -12.31 -0.67 11.19
N LEU A 104 -13.04 0.30 11.75
CA LEU A 104 -12.87 1.71 11.40
C LEU A 104 -11.58 2.28 12.03
N ALA A 105 -11.26 1.90 13.26
CA ALA A 105 -10.00 2.27 13.91
C ALA A 105 -8.80 1.73 13.13
N LEU A 106 -8.86 0.47 12.69
CA LEU A 106 -7.82 -0.15 11.86
C LEU A 106 -7.65 0.61 10.53
N ILE A 107 -8.73 0.89 9.82
CA ILE A 107 -8.70 1.60 8.52
C ILE A 107 -8.22 3.05 8.69
N ALA A 108 -8.54 3.69 9.80
CA ALA A 108 -8.04 5.02 10.14
C ALA A 108 -6.55 5.04 10.52
N GLY A 109 -5.91 3.87 10.63
CA GLY A 109 -4.48 3.74 10.93
C GLY A 109 -4.16 3.90 12.41
N ALA A 110 -5.08 3.55 13.32
CA ALA A 110 -4.77 3.54 14.75
C ALA A 110 -3.57 2.61 15.04
N PRO A 111 -2.56 3.07 15.79
CA PRO A 111 -1.28 2.35 15.96
C PRO A 111 -1.33 1.27 17.05
N ASP A 112 -2.49 0.70 17.33
CA ASP A 112 -2.67 -0.32 18.37
C ASP A 112 -2.63 -1.74 17.79
N PRO A 113 -1.57 -2.54 18.02
CA PRO A 113 -1.47 -3.92 17.54
C PRO A 113 -2.58 -4.85 18.07
N ALA A 114 -3.29 -4.45 19.13
CA ALA A 114 -4.42 -5.20 19.64
C ALA A 114 -5.64 -5.19 18.70
N LEU A 115 -5.69 -4.27 17.72
CA LEU A 115 -6.71 -4.28 16.67
C LEU A 115 -6.58 -5.47 15.71
N ALA A 116 -5.40 -6.02 15.51
CA ALA A 116 -5.18 -7.20 14.66
C ALA A 116 -5.62 -8.48 15.39
N ARG A 117 -6.94 -8.67 15.57
CA ARG A 117 -7.52 -9.73 16.42
C ARG A 117 -7.91 -10.99 15.69
N GLY A 118 -8.01 -10.96 14.37
CA GLY A 118 -8.45 -12.07 13.52
C GLY A 118 -9.15 -11.58 12.26
N GLU A 119 -9.82 -12.49 11.57
CA GLU A 119 -10.53 -12.19 10.33
C GLU A 119 -11.84 -11.43 10.60
N LEU A 120 -12.30 -10.63 9.63
CA LEU A 120 -13.62 -9.98 9.68
C LEU A 120 -14.72 -11.04 9.83
N LEU A 121 -15.53 -10.94 10.90
CA LEU A 121 -16.62 -11.88 11.22
C LEU A 121 -16.13 -13.33 11.28
N GLU A 122 -15.03 -13.58 11.96
CA GLU A 122 -14.45 -14.92 12.10
C GLU A 122 -15.46 -15.91 12.69
N GLY A 123 -15.60 -17.07 12.05
CA GLY A 123 -16.56 -18.11 12.46
C GLY A 123 -18.02 -17.81 12.09
N ILE A 124 -18.32 -16.69 11.41
CA ILE A 124 -19.66 -16.37 10.93
C ILE A 124 -19.72 -16.47 9.40
N GLU A 125 -20.54 -17.40 8.91
CA GLU A 125 -20.92 -17.52 7.52
C GLU A 125 -22.37 -17.01 7.35
N PRO A 126 -22.57 -15.79 6.81
CA PRO A 126 -23.90 -15.16 6.79
C PRO A 126 -24.89 -15.81 5.84
N GLU A 127 -24.41 -16.54 4.81
CA GLU A 127 -25.25 -17.16 3.75
C GLU A 127 -26.19 -16.12 3.10
N ALA A 128 -25.60 -14.97 2.75
CA ALA A 128 -26.36 -13.82 2.23
C ALA A 128 -26.51 -13.82 0.70
N GLY A 129 -25.74 -14.66 0.00
CA GLY A 129 -25.75 -14.80 -1.44
C GLY A 129 -24.46 -14.36 -2.11
N PRO A 130 -24.25 -14.72 -3.38
CA PRO A 130 -22.93 -14.66 -4.01
C PRO A 130 -22.34 -13.25 -4.13
N VAL A 131 -23.16 -12.23 -4.28
CA VAL A 131 -22.68 -10.83 -4.37
C VAL A 131 -22.17 -10.33 -3.01
N PHE A 132 -22.89 -10.64 -1.93
CA PHE A 132 -22.44 -10.30 -0.57
C PHE A 132 -21.21 -11.11 -0.18
N ASP A 133 -21.18 -12.41 -0.50
CA ASP A 133 -20.07 -13.29 -0.15
C ASP A 133 -18.78 -12.84 -0.87
N ALA A 134 -18.88 -12.40 -2.12
CA ALA A 134 -17.74 -11.80 -2.84
C ALA A 134 -17.28 -10.49 -2.21
N TRP A 135 -18.21 -9.60 -1.80
CA TRP A 135 -17.89 -8.39 -1.06
C TRP A 135 -17.19 -8.71 0.28
N LEU A 136 -17.73 -9.66 1.04
CA LEU A 136 -17.16 -10.07 2.32
C LEU A 136 -15.73 -10.61 2.17
N LEU A 137 -15.49 -11.42 1.14
CA LEU A 137 -14.16 -11.94 0.84
C LEU A 137 -13.16 -10.83 0.54
N VAL A 138 -13.55 -9.83 -0.26
CA VAL A 138 -12.72 -8.65 -0.54
C VAL A 138 -12.40 -7.87 0.73
N GLU A 139 -13.40 -7.62 1.59
CA GLU A 139 -13.19 -6.90 2.85
C GLU A 139 -12.34 -7.69 3.85
N ARG A 140 -12.50 -9.01 3.93
CA ARG A 140 -11.65 -9.90 4.72
C ARG A 140 -10.19 -9.77 4.30
N ARG A 141 -9.90 -9.88 3.02
CA ARG A 141 -8.53 -9.73 2.47
C ARG A 141 -7.96 -8.34 2.74
N ARG A 142 -8.76 -7.29 2.53
CA ARG A 142 -8.36 -5.90 2.77
C ARG A 142 -8.00 -5.66 4.23
N LEU A 143 -8.83 -6.11 5.17
CA LEU A 143 -8.58 -5.95 6.60
C LEU A 143 -7.44 -6.85 7.10
N ALA A 144 -7.26 -8.03 6.51
CA ALA A 144 -6.08 -8.86 6.79
C ALA A 144 -4.79 -8.14 6.39
N GLY A 145 -4.72 -7.57 5.18
CA GLY A 145 -3.56 -6.77 4.75
C GLY A 145 -3.32 -5.55 5.64
N ALA A 146 -4.38 -4.85 6.07
CA ALA A 146 -4.27 -3.73 7.01
C ALA A 146 -3.76 -4.18 8.40
N SER A 147 -4.20 -5.34 8.90
CA SER A 147 -3.74 -5.92 10.17
C SER A 147 -2.26 -6.32 10.10
N GLU A 148 -1.84 -6.91 9.00
CA GLU A 148 -0.44 -7.28 8.77
C GLU A 148 0.47 -6.05 8.69
N ALA A 149 0.05 -5.01 7.97
CA ALA A 149 0.77 -3.75 7.89
C ALA A 149 0.90 -3.08 9.27
N LEU A 150 -0.17 -3.10 10.09
CA LEU A 150 -0.13 -2.59 11.46
C LEU A 150 0.87 -3.36 12.33
N LEU A 151 0.86 -4.70 12.27
CA LEU A 151 1.77 -5.54 13.05
C LEU A 151 3.23 -5.37 12.61
N HIS A 152 3.46 -5.29 11.32
CA HIS A 152 4.78 -5.09 10.71
C HIS A 152 5.38 -3.76 11.17
N ASP A 153 4.64 -2.68 11.07
CA ASP A 153 5.07 -1.36 11.49
C ASP A 153 5.27 -1.27 13.02
N ALA A 154 4.41 -1.92 13.81
CA ALA A 154 4.60 -2.00 15.25
C ALA A 154 5.86 -2.82 15.63
N ALA A 155 6.23 -3.83 14.83
CA ALA A 155 7.46 -4.60 15.04
C ALA A 155 8.70 -3.73 14.79
N HIS A 156 8.71 -2.91 13.72
CA HIS A 156 9.76 -1.92 13.49
C HIS A 156 9.89 -0.92 14.63
N ALA A 157 8.77 -0.35 15.08
CA ALA A 157 8.76 0.60 16.19
C ALA A 157 9.26 -0.02 17.50
N ALA A 158 8.94 -1.30 17.75
CA ALA A 158 9.43 -2.03 18.91
C ALA A 158 10.95 -2.27 18.82
N LEU A 159 11.44 -2.67 17.64
CA LEU A 159 12.87 -2.88 17.39
C LEU A 159 13.66 -1.59 17.59
N ALA A 160 13.22 -0.48 16.99
CA ALA A 160 13.85 0.84 17.12
C ALA A 160 13.85 1.37 18.57
N ALA A 161 12.84 0.99 19.37
CA ALA A 161 12.77 1.31 20.80
C ALA A 161 13.60 0.35 21.69
N GLY A 162 14.41 -0.54 21.12
CA GLY A 162 15.23 -1.52 21.85
C GLY A 162 14.44 -2.71 22.44
N ARG A 163 13.15 -2.85 22.09
CA ARG A 163 12.27 -3.94 22.55
C ARG A 163 12.24 -5.08 21.52
N ALA A 164 13.42 -5.62 21.22
CA ALA A 164 13.62 -6.56 20.13
C ALA A 164 12.74 -7.84 20.25
N LEU A 165 12.53 -8.38 21.45
CA LEU A 165 11.65 -9.54 21.65
C LEU A 165 10.18 -9.24 21.38
N ASP A 166 9.70 -8.03 21.71
CA ASP A 166 8.34 -7.60 21.36
C ASP A 166 8.21 -7.50 19.84
N GLY A 167 9.23 -6.94 19.16
CA GLY A 167 9.30 -6.88 17.70
C GLY A 167 9.26 -8.28 17.07
N ALA A 168 10.02 -9.23 17.61
CA ALA A 168 10.00 -10.62 17.13
C ALA A 168 8.62 -11.28 17.30
N ALA A 169 7.94 -11.04 18.41
CA ALA A 169 6.59 -11.56 18.63
C ALA A 169 5.58 -10.97 17.63
N LEU A 170 5.67 -9.67 17.32
CA LEU A 170 4.81 -9.02 16.34
C LEU A 170 5.08 -9.51 14.91
N ALA A 171 6.34 -9.61 14.49
CA ALA A 171 6.73 -10.18 13.20
C ALA A 171 6.27 -11.63 13.03
N SER A 172 6.35 -12.43 14.10
CA SER A 172 5.84 -13.81 14.11
C SER A 172 4.32 -13.88 13.90
N ARG A 173 3.56 -12.89 14.40
CA ARG A 173 2.12 -12.79 14.14
C ARG A 173 1.81 -12.49 12.67
N VAL A 174 2.61 -11.64 12.01
CA VAL A 174 2.49 -11.42 10.55
C VAL A 174 2.69 -12.74 9.81
N LEU A 175 3.74 -13.49 10.15
CA LEU A 175 4.06 -14.76 9.50
C LEU A 175 3.02 -15.85 9.73
N ALA A 176 2.22 -15.78 10.79
CA ALA A 176 1.12 -16.71 11.04
C ALA A 176 -0.01 -16.56 9.99
N SER A 177 -0.25 -15.35 9.48
CA SER A 177 -1.24 -15.06 8.44
C SER A 177 -0.63 -14.99 7.02
N ALA A 178 0.64 -14.59 6.91
CA ALA A 178 1.36 -14.42 5.65
C ALA A 178 2.70 -15.18 5.67
N PRO A 179 2.71 -16.52 5.61
CA PRO A 179 3.92 -17.34 5.81
C PRO A 179 4.97 -17.19 4.70
N PHE A 180 4.65 -16.50 3.62
CA PHE A 180 5.56 -16.23 2.50
C PHE A 180 5.95 -14.75 2.39
N ASP A 181 5.71 -13.94 3.42
CA ASP A 181 6.14 -12.55 3.47
C ASP A 181 7.64 -12.49 3.82
N GLU A 182 8.48 -12.26 2.80
CA GLU A 182 9.94 -12.21 2.95
C GLU A 182 10.38 -11.02 3.82
N SER A 183 9.65 -9.89 3.80
CA SER A 183 9.94 -8.73 4.65
C SER A 183 9.71 -9.05 6.13
N ALA A 184 8.62 -9.74 6.45
CA ALA A 184 8.34 -10.17 7.82
C ALA A 184 9.35 -11.22 8.32
N HIS A 185 9.82 -12.13 7.44
CA HIS A 185 10.92 -13.06 7.78
C HIS A 185 12.22 -12.32 8.06
N GLU A 186 12.59 -11.33 7.24
CA GLU A 186 13.78 -10.51 7.45
C GLU A 186 13.68 -9.74 8.77
N LEU A 187 12.54 -9.07 9.03
CA LEU A 187 12.30 -8.31 10.24
C LEU A 187 12.39 -9.19 11.50
N LEU A 188 11.82 -10.40 11.47
CA LEU A 188 11.93 -11.34 12.58
C LEU A 188 13.39 -11.72 12.84
N VAL A 189 14.16 -12.00 11.78
CA VAL A 189 15.60 -12.30 11.91
C VAL A 189 16.35 -11.12 12.52
N ARG A 190 16.11 -9.88 12.06
CA ARG A 190 16.72 -8.66 12.63
C ARG A 190 16.37 -8.49 14.10
N CYS A 191 15.12 -8.72 14.49
CA CYS A 191 14.70 -8.69 15.88
C CYS A 191 15.43 -9.72 16.73
N LEU A 192 15.60 -10.96 16.25
CA LEU A 192 16.31 -12.01 16.98
C LEU A 192 17.81 -11.69 17.13
N VAL A 193 18.45 -11.16 16.10
CA VAL A 193 19.84 -10.68 16.15
C VAL A 193 19.99 -9.56 17.18
N ALA A 194 19.09 -8.57 17.16
CA ALA A 194 19.11 -7.46 18.11
C ALA A 194 18.82 -7.90 19.56
N ALA A 195 18.07 -8.99 19.75
CA ALA A 195 17.86 -9.63 21.05
C ALA A 195 19.07 -10.45 21.53
N GLY A 196 20.11 -10.61 20.71
CA GLY A 196 21.30 -11.41 21.00
C GLY A 196 21.16 -12.91 20.73
N ASP A 197 20.01 -13.36 20.19
CA ASP A 197 19.78 -14.77 19.88
C ASP A 197 20.13 -15.08 18.40
N VAL A 198 21.41 -15.05 18.11
CA VAL A 198 21.95 -15.35 16.77
C VAL A 198 21.61 -16.78 16.32
N THR A 199 21.54 -17.72 17.27
CA THR A 199 21.20 -19.12 16.96
C THR A 199 19.76 -19.24 16.45
N ALA A 200 18.81 -18.59 17.12
CA ALA A 200 17.42 -18.55 16.68
C ALA A 200 17.29 -17.82 15.33
N ALA A 201 18.03 -16.72 15.12
CA ALA A 201 18.04 -15.97 13.86
C ALA A 201 18.48 -16.85 12.68
N GLN A 202 19.61 -17.57 12.83
CA GLN A 202 20.11 -18.50 11.81
C GLN A 202 19.15 -19.68 11.59
N GLY A 203 18.60 -20.23 12.67
CA GLY A 203 17.60 -21.29 12.62
C GLY A 203 16.36 -20.87 11.85
N HIS A 204 15.87 -19.65 12.07
CA HIS A 204 14.70 -19.10 11.36
C HIS A 204 15.00 -18.87 9.88
N ALA A 205 16.14 -18.30 9.53
CA ALA A 205 16.53 -18.11 8.13
C ALA A 205 16.63 -19.45 7.37
N ALA A 206 17.18 -20.49 8.01
CA ALA A 206 17.23 -21.83 7.44
C ALA A 206 15.83 -22.46 7.26
N ALA A 207 14.94 -22.29 8.24
CA ALA A 207 13.55 -22.76 8.18
C ALA A 207 12.76 -22.04 7.07
N CYS A 208 12.92 -20.72 6.92
CA CYS A 208 12.36 -19.93 5.83
C CYS A 208 12.82 -20.49 4.48
N ALA A 209 14.12 -20.72 4.29
CA ALA A 209 14.66 -21.28 3.05
C ALA A 209 14.13 -22.70 2.75
N ALA A 210 13.88 -23.51 3.76
CA ALA A 210 13.26 -24.83 3.60
C ALA A 210 11.78 -24.72 3.21
N LEU A 211 11.03 -23.81 3.84
CA LEU A 211 9.63 -23.54 3.54
C LEU A 211 9.45 -23.12 2.08
N PHE A 212 10.19 -22.11 1.63
CA PHE A 212 10.10 -21.58 0.25
C PHE A 212 10.47 -22.64 -0.80
N ARG A 213 11.52 -23.43 -0.55
CA ARG A 213 11.87 -24.54 -1.47
C ARG A 213 10.80 -25.60 -1.56
N ARG A 214 10.18 -25.97 -0.44
CA ARG A 214 9.16 -27.00 -0.39
C ARG A 214 7.85 -26.57 -1.04
N GLU A 215 7.37 -25.36 -0.72
CA GLU A 215 6.04 -24.91 -1.12
C GLU A 215 6.06 -24.13 -2.45
N LEU A 216 7.12 -23.35 -2.74
CA LEU A 216 7.19 -22.49 -3.91
C LEU A 216 8.23 -22.95 -4.95
N GLY A 217 9.04 -23.99 -4.65
CA GLY A 217 10.07 -24.51 -5.56
C GLY A 217 11.24 -23.53 -5.80
N ARG A 218 11.36 -22.47 -4.99
CA ARG A 218 12.43 -21.46 -5.08
C ARG A 218 13.03 -21.17 -3.71
N ALA A 219 14.22 -20.56 -3.68
CA ALA A 219 14.77 -19.98 -2.46
C ALA A 219 14.08 -18.62 -2.14
N PRO A 220 14.03 -18.20 -0.87
CA PRO A 220 13.69 -16.83 -0.51
C PRO A 220 14.78 -15.86 -0.95
N ASP A 221 14.49 -14.56 -0.90
CA ASP A 221 15.49 -13.53 -1.16
C ASP A 221 16.71 -13.68 -0.22
N PRO A 222 17.93 -13.49 -0.71
CA PRO A 222 19.16 -13.56 0.11
C PRO A 222 19.19 -12.59 1.30
N ARG A 223 18.36 -11.54 1.32
CA ARG A 223 18.31 -10.57 2.43
C ARG A 223 17.96 -11.21 3.77
N VAL A 224 17.09 -12.23 3.77
CA VAL A 224 16.74 -12.97 5.01
C VAL A 224 17.96 -13.67 5.61
N ALA A 225 18.79 -14.30 4.78
CA ALA A 225 20.03 -14.93 5.24
C ALA A 225 21.08 -13.88 5.66
N ARG A 226 21.22 -12.80 4.88
CA ARG A 226 22.15 -11.68 5.22
C ARG A 226 21.82 -11.05 6.56
N ALA A 227 20.54 -10.83 6.86
CA ALA A 227 20.11 -10.28 8.15
C ALA A 227 20.56 -11.15 9.34
N ALA A 228 20.68 -12.47 9.17
CA ALA A 228 21.18 -13.38 10.20
C ALA A 228 22.73 -13.33 10.36
N GLU A 229 23.43 -12.87 9.32
CA GLU A 229 24.90 -12.74 9.31
C GLU A 229 25.35 -11.35 9.78
N GLU A 230 24.51 -10.34 9.68
CA GLU A 230 24.75 -8.97 10.13
C GLU A 230 24.87 -8.94 11.66
N HIS A 231 26.09 -9.13 12.18
CA HIS A 231 26.39 -8.87 13.58
C HIS A 231 26.27 -7.36 13.81
N ALA A 232 25.63 -6.96 14.92
CA ALA A 232 25.64 -5.57 15.35
C ALA A 232 27.09 -5.04 15.22
N ILE A 233 27.28 -3.95 14.50
CA ILE A 233 28.59 -3.31 14.35
C ILE A 233 28.94 -2.66 15.70
N ASN A 234 29.20 -3.49 16.67
CA ASN A 234 29.81 -3.12 17.95
C ASN A 234 31.34 -3.25 17.82
N GLY A 235 31.89 -2.42 16.91
CA GLY A 235 33.32 -2.14 16.94
C GLY A 235 33.65 -1.43 18.27
N PRO A 236 34.93 -1.56 18.78
CA PRO A 236 35.33 -0.79 19.95
C PRO A 236 35.03 0.70 19.69
N PRO A 237 34.61 1.46 20.72
CA PRO A 237 34.32 2.86 20.57
C PRO A 237 35.55 3.58 20.02
N ALA A 238 35.50 3.99 18.76
CA ALA A 238 36.46 4.92 18.21
C ALA A 238 36.33 6.22 19.02
N VAL A 239 37.42 6.95 19.20
CA VAL A 239 37.35 8.30 19.74
C VAL A 239 36.62 9.12 18.68
N GLY A 240 35.32 9.37 18.88
CA GLY A 240 34.46 10.02 17.89
C GLY A 240 34.90 11.44 17.60
N ASP A 241 34.94 11.81 16.33
CA ASP A 241 35.18 13.18 15.87
C ASP A 241 33.97 13.68 15.09
N ARG A 242 33.35 14.78 15.57
CA ARG A 242 32.20 15.42 14.92
C ARG A 242 32.52 15.87 13.49
N ALA A 243 33.74 16.38 13.25
CA ALA A 243 34.15 16.80 11.91
C ALA A 243 34.30 15.60 10.97
N ALA A 244 34.83 14.46 11.48
CA ALA A 244 34.87 13.21 10.74
C ALA A 244 33.48 12.70 10.38
N ALA A 245 32.53 12.70 11.33
CA ALA A 245 31.15 12.31 11.09
C ALA A 245 30.48 13.15 9.98
N LEU A 246 30.65 14.48 10.02
CA LEU A 246 30.14 15.39 9.01
C LEU A 246 30.81 15.18 7.65
N GLY A 247 32.14 15.00 7.62
CA GLY A 247 32.88 14.72 6.40
C GLY A 247 32.44 13.41 5.73
N GLN A 248 32.20 12.35 6.53
CA GLN A 248 31.68 11.08 6.03
C GLN A 248 30.22 11.19 5.54
N LEU A 249 29.39 11.99 6.22
CA LEU A 249 28.02 12.27 5.79
C LEU A 249 28.00 12.95 4.42
N ASP A 250 28.82 13.98 4.22
CA ASP A 250 28.89 14.73 2.96
C ASP A 250 29.50 13.88 1.83
N ALA A 251 30.55 13.11 2.14
CA ALA A 251 31.14 12.16 1.20
C ALA A 251 30.13 11.07 0.77
N GLY A 252 29.35 10.55 1.73
CA GLY A 252 28.30 9.56 1.47
C GLY A 252 27.22 10.09 0.55
N ARG A 253 26.73 11.31 0.77
CA ARG A 253 25.76 11.99 -0.10
C ARG A 253 26.30 12.16 -1.51
N ALA A 254 27.51 12.75 -1.63
CA ALA A 254 28.14 12.98 -2.92
C ALA A 254 28.35 11.69 -3.72
N ALA A 255 28.73 10.60 -3.03
CA ALA A 255 28.87 9.29 -3.65
C ALA A 255 27.54 8.71 -4.16
N LEU A 256 26.45 8.83 -3.37
CA LEU A 256 25.12 8.41 -3.80
C LEU A 256 24.62 9.24 -5.00
N ASP A 257 24.80 10.54 -4.98
CA ASP A 257 24.45 11.45 -6.06
C ASP A 257 25.21 11.14 -7.35
N ALA A 258 26.45 10.66 -7.22
CA ALA A 258 27.28 10.19 -8.34
C ALA A 258 26.97 8.75 -8.79
N GLY A 259 26.01 8.06 -8.15
CA GLY A 259 25.65 6.67 -8.46
C GLY A 259 26.59 5.61 -7.85
N ALA A 260 27.55 6.00 -7.01
CA ALA A 260 28.46 5.10 -6.30
C ALA A 260 27.79 4.57 -5.00
N VAL A 261 26.79 3.67 -5.16
CA VAL A 261 25.87 3.27 -4.09
C VAL A 261 26.59 2.64 -2.89
N GLU A 262 27.35 1.55 -3.08
CA GLU A 262 27.99 0.85 -1.97
C GLU A 262 29.06 1.71 -1.25
N PRO A 263 29.94 2.46 -1.93
CA PRO A 263 30.82 3.41 -1.27
C PRO A 263 30.06 4.50 -0.50
N GLY A 264 28.97 5.02 -1.05
CA GLY A 264 28.13 6.01 -0.37
C GLY A 264 27.50 5.47 0.92
N LEU A 265 26.92 4.28 0.88
CA LEU A 265 26.37 3.62 2.06
C LEU A 265 27.46 3.29 3.10
N ALA A 266 28.67 2.88 2.68
CA ALA A 266 29.78 2.65 3.58
C ALA A 266 30.20 3.94 4.31
N CYS A 267 30.32 5.08 3.60
CA CYS A 267 30.58 6.38 4.23
C CYS A 267 29.50 6.75 5.26
N LEU A 268 28.21 6.55 4.91
CA LEU A 268 27.10 6.85 5.81
C LEU A 268 27.10 5.96 7.07
N ARG A 269 27.46 4.66 6.94
CA ARG A 269 27.61 3.77 8.11
C ARG A 269 28.78 4.19 8.99
N HIS A 270 29.91 4.62 8.42
CA HIS A 270 31.00 5.23 9.18
C HIS A 270 30.57 6.50 9.89
N ALA A 271 29.81 7.39 9.20
CA ALA A 271 29.26 8.59 9.82
C ALA A 271 28.35 8.27 11.02
N CYS A 272 27.54 7.19 10.95
CA CYS A 272 26.73 6.72 12.08
C CYS A 272 27.62 6.30 13.27
N ALA A 273 28.67 5.51 13.02
CA ALA A 273 29.59 5.07 14.07
C ALA A 273 30.30 6.25 14.75
N GLU A 274 30.79 7.22 13.97
CA GLU A 274 31.40 8.45 14.49
C GLU A 274 30.40 9.31 15.28
N ALA A 275 29.19 9.51 14.77
CA ALA A 275 28.16 10.31 15.46
C ALA A 275 27.74 9.66 16.79
N LEU A 276 27.67 8.33 16.84
CA LEU A 276 27.40 7.56 18.05
C LEU A 276 28.54 7.71 19.06
N ALA A 277 29.81 7.62 18.62
CA ALA A 277 30.98 7.75 19.46
C ALA A 277 31.15 9.18 20.03
N VAL A 278 30.78 10.20 19.28
CA VAL A 278 30.72 11.60 19.74
C VAL A 278 29.63 11.81 20.80
N GLY A 279 28.57 10.99 20.79
CA GLY A 279 27.42 11.18 21.66
C GLY A 279 26.54 12.37 21.26
N ASP A 280 26.49 12.73 19.97
CA ASP A 280 25.63 13.78 19.43
C ASP A 280 24.37 13.17 18.81
N PRO A 281 23.23 13.08 19.54
CA PRO A 281 22.02 12.41 19.07
C PRO A 281 21.34 13.11 17.89
N THR A 282 21.46 14.43 17.80
CA THR A 282 20.92 15.19 16.65
C THR A 282 21.70 14.90 15.38
N LEU A 283 23.03 14.84 15.48
CA LEU A 283 23.87 14.43 14.35
C LEU A 283 23.57 12.99 13.94
N LEU A 284 23.46 12.08 14.91
CA LEU A 284 23.13 10.69 14.66
C LEU A 284 21.77 10.55 13.94
N ALA A 285 20.73 11.24 14.42
CA ALA A 285 19.41 11.24 13.77
C ALA A 285 19.49 11.70 12.31
N ARG A 286 20.28 12.75 12.03
CA ARG A 286 20.49 13.26 10.67
C ARG A 286 21.22 12.25 9.77
N VAL A 287 22.26 11.60 10.28
CA VAL A 287 23.04 10.59 9.53
C VAL A 287 22.19 9.36 9.25
N LEU A 288 21.47 8.85 10.27
CA LEU A 288 20.54 7.72 10.11
C LEU A 288 19.44 8.03 9.09
N ALA A 289 18.81 9.22 9.17
CA ALA A 289 17.82 9.63 8.18
C ALA A 289 18.40 9.64 6.75
N THR A 290 19.65 10.08 6.58
CA THR A 290 20.32 10.09 5.26
C THR A 290 20.66 8.67 4.81
N LEU A 291 21.13 7.82 5.70
CA LEU A 291 21.40 6.41 5.41
C LEU A 291 20.12 5.67 4.99
N GLY A 292 19.02 5.86 5.74
CA GLY A 292 17.73 5.27 5.41
C GLY A 292 17.22 5.70 4.01
N VAL A 293 17.32 6.98 3.69
CA VAL A 293 16.99 7.50 2.34
C VAL A 293 17.87 6.84 1.26
N GLY A 294 19.18 6.70 1.52
CA GLY A 294 20.10 6.04 0.59
C GLY A 294 19.76 4.56 0.37
N LEU A 295 19.36 3.86 1.42
CA LEU A 295 18.93 2.45 1.35
C LEU A 295 17.65 2.29 0.53
N VAL A 296 16.67 3.17 0.71
CA VAL A 296 15.37 3.12 0.00
C VAL A 296 15.50 3.53 -1.46
N HIS A 297 16.22 4.62 -1.76
CA HIS A 297 16.18 5.19 -3.12
C HIS A 297 17.38 4.82 -3.99
N ALA A 298 18.55 4.57 -3.41
CA ALA A 298 19.76 4.26 -4.17
C ALA A 298 20.05 2.75 -4.28
N ALA A 299 19.67 1.96 -3.27
CA ALA A 299 19.95 0.54 -3.20
C ALA A 299 18.67 -0.29 -3.34
N ARG A 300 18.42 -0.88 -4.50
CA ARG A 300 17.24 -1.74 -4.69
C ARG A 300 17.27 -2.99 -3.82
N GLY A 301 16.13 -3.35 -3.25
CA GLY A 301 15.97 -4.52 -2.39
C GLY A 301 16.48 -4.32 -0.95
N ARG A 302 16.52 -3.08 -0.47
CA ARG A 302 16.97 -2.73 0.89
C ARG A 302 15.97 -1.86 1.66
N ASP A 303 14.71 -1.83 1.23
CA ASP A 303 13.67 -1.00 1.86
C ASP A 303 13.43 -1.42 3.32
N GLU A 304 13.50 -2.72 3.63
CA GLU A 304 13.34 -3.24 4.99
C GLU A 304 14.48 -2.77 5.91
N GLU A 305 15.74 -2.85 5.45
CA GLU A 305 16.88 -2.29 6.17
C GLU A 305 16.73 -0.76 6.34
N GLY A 306 16.29 -0.09 5.27
CA GLY A 306 16.02 1.34 5.27
C GLY A 306 14.94 1.72 6.29
N ALA A 307 13.86 0.96 6.37
CA ALA A 307 12.77 1.19 7.33
C ALA A 307 13.26 1.06 8.79
N VAL A 308 14.06 0.05 9.11
CA VAL A 308 14.67 -0.10 10.45
C VAL A 308 15.47 1.15 10.82
N VAL A 309 16.37 1.58 9.93
CA VAL A 309 17.22 2.77 10.15
C VAL A 309 16.40 4.05 10.27
N LEU A 310 15.34 4.19 9.45
CA LEU A 310 14.43 5.33 9.51
C LEU A 310 13.64 5.36 10.83
N HIS A 311 13.19 4.22 11.34
CA HIS A 311 12.53 4.17 12.65
C HIS A 311 13.48 4.58 13.80
N GLU A 312 14.74 4.17 13.76
CA GLU A 312 15.76 4.61 14.73
C GLU A 312 15.99 6.14 14.65
N ALA A 313 16.09 6.67 13.42
CA ALA A 313 16.21 8.11 13.19
C ALA A 313 15.00 8.87 13.75
N LEU A 314 13.78 8.34 13.60
CA LEU A 314 12.55 8.94 14.09
C LEU A 314 12.52 9.01 15.61
N VAL A 315 12.88 7.93 16.30
CA VAL A 315 12.94 7.89 17.77
C VAL A 315 13.86 8.99 18.30
N LEU A 316 15.04 9.16 17.72
CA LEU A 316 15.98 10.20 18.11
C LEU A 316 15.45 11.59 17.75
N ALA A 317 14.93 11.78 16.54
CA ALA A 317 14.40 13.07 16.09
C ALA A 317 13.26 13.56 16.99
N GLU A 318 12.37 12.68 17.42
CA GLU A 318 11.29 13.02 18.35
C GLU A 318 11.78 13.31 19.76
N GLN A 319 12.69 12.48 20.27
CA GLN A 319 13.26 12.66 21.60
C GLN A 319 13.98 14.02 21.74
N PHE A 320 14.65 14.49 20.69
CA PHE A 320 15.44 15.72 20.70
C PHE A 320 14.77 16.89 19.97
N GLY A 321 13.50 16.73 19.54
CA GLY A 321 12.70 17.83 18.98
C GLY A 321 13.06 18.25 17.55
N GLU A 322 13.74 17.39 16.80
CA GLU A 322 14.22 17.62 15.43
C GLU A 322 13.07 17.41 14.40
N ARG A 323 12.12 18.34 14.39
CA ARG A 323 10.87 18.23 13.61
C ARG A 323 11.09 18.06 12.11
N ASP A 324 12.08 18.73 11.53
CA ASP A 324 12.34 18.65 10.08
C ASP A 324 12.90 17.27 9.70
N ILE A 325 13.73 16.66 10.56
CA ILE A 325 14.20 15.29 10.39
C ILE A 325 13.02 14.33 10.53
N ALA A 326 12.18 14.49 11.55
CA ALA A 326 11.01 13.65 11.77
C ALA A 326 10.02 13.74 10.61
N ALA A 327 9.77 14.93 10.05
CA ALA A 327 8.90 15.10 8.88
C ALA A 327 9.39 14.31 7.67
N LYS A 328 10.69 14.45 7.35
CA LYS A 328 11.35 13.74 6.26
C LYS A 328 11.29 12.23 6.46
N VAL A 329 11.62 11.76 7.66
CA VAL A 329 11.62 10.32 7.99
C VAL A 329 10.21 9.74 7.88
N CYS A 330 9.19 10.42 8.41
CA CYS A 330 7.80 9.98 8.27
C CYS A 330 7.35 9.90 6.81
N ARG A 331 7.79 10.83 5.95
CA ARG A 331 7.51 10.77 4.51
C ARG A 331 8.18 9.55 3.86
N GLU A 332 9.43 9.26 4.19
CA GLU A 332 10.14 8.11 3.63
C GLU A 332 9.54 6.78 4.09
N LEU A 333 9.18 6.65 5.37
CA LEU A 333 8.43 5.49 5.86
C LEU A 333 7.10 5.35 5.12
N GLY A 334 6.39 6.47 4.92
CA GLY A 334 5.17 6.48 4.11
C GLY A 334 5.40 6.03 2.67
N TYR A 335 6.52 6.42 2.05
CA TYR A 335 6.89 6.00 0.71
C TYR A 335 7.16 4.49 0.62
N VAL A 336 7.92 3.92 1.55
CA VAL A 336 8.17 2.47 1.64
C VAL A 336 6.84 1.70 1.76
N GLU A 337 5.94 2.18 2.60
CA GLU A 337 4.63 1.56 2.79
C GLU A 337 3.74 1.65 1.53
N VAL A 338 3.82 2.75 0.75
CA VAL A 338 3.13 2.87 -0.56
C VAL A 338 3.68 1.84 -1.54
N GLN A 339 5.00 1.71 -1.64
CA GLN A 339 5.64 0.75 -2.53
C GLN A 339 5.22 -0.69 -2.20
N ALA A 340 5.19 -1.03 -0.93
CA ALA A 340 4.78 -2.35 -0.43
C ALA A 340 3.25 -2.62 -0.53
N GLY A 341 2.44 -1.63 -0.93
CA GLY A 341 0.98 -1.75 -0.99
C GLY A 341 0.30 -1.74 0.39
N ARG A 342 0.97 -1.24 1.44
CA ARG A 342 0.45 -1.14 2.81
C ARG A 342 -0.20 0.22 3.05
N GLY A 343 -1.28 0.50 2.30
CA GLY A 343 -1.90 1.82 2.17
C GLY A 343 -2.39 2.46 3.48
N VAL A 344 -2.80 1.69 4.49
CA VAL A 344 -3.23 2.20 5.81
C VAL A 344 -2.04 2.77 6.58
N SER A 345 -0.95 2.00 6.69
CA SER A 345 0.30 2.46 7.33
C SER A 345 0.91 3.66 6.59
N ALA A 346 0.92 3.61 5.25
CA ALA A 346 1.34 4.74 4.41
C ALA A 346 0.57 6.02 4.75
N GLY A 347 -0.77 5.92 4.82
CA GLY A 347 -1.65 7.04 5.16
C GLY A 347 -1.31 7.67 6.50
N ARG A 348 -1.08 6.85 7.53
CA ARG A 348 -0.71 7.31 8.88
C ARG A 348 0.64 8.05 8.88
N TRP A 349 1.68 7.48 8.28
CA TRP A 349 3.00 8.11 8.19
C TRP A 349 2.96 9.43 7.44
N LEU A 350 2.26 9.47 6.32
CA LEU A 350 2.14 10.67 5.50
C LEU A 350 1.29 11.76 6.15
N MET A 351 0.27 11.39 6.94
CA MET A 351 -0.46 12.36 7.76
C MET A 351 0.44 12.95 8.82
N ARG A 352 1.21 12.13 9.54
CA ARG A 352 2.19 12.60 10.52
C ARG A 352 3.26 13.51 9.90
N ALA A 353 3.77 13.16 8.73
CA ALA A 353 4.69 14.03 7.98
C ALA A 353 4.05 15.40 7.69
N SER A 354 2.76 15.40 7.28
CA SER A 354 2.02 16.64 6.99
C SER A 354 1.85 17.56 8.23
N GLU A 355 1.74 16.98 9.43
CA GLU A 355 1.64 17.73 10.68
C GLU A 355 2.99 18.33 11.14
N LEU A 356 4.08 17.67 10.76
CA LEU A 356 5.44 18.05 11.18
C LEU A 356 6.09 19.04 10.22
N VAL A 357 5.80 18.95 8.92
CA VAL A 357 6.48 19.68 7.85
C VAL A 357 6.33 21.20 7.99
N ARG A 358 7.44 21.94 7.81
CA ARG A 358 7.49 23.41 7.84
C ARG A 358 8.04 24.01 6.55
N GLN A 359 8.99 23.34 5.92
CA GLN A 359 9.67 23.80 4.71
C GLN A 359 8.86 23.46 3.47
N ASP A 360 8.78 24.37 2.52
CA ASP A 360 7.96 24.19 1.31
C ASP A 360 8.46 23.06 0.41
N GLU A 361 9.76 22.85 0.30
CA GLU A 361 10.35 21.75 -0.45
C GLU A 361 9.89 20.39 0.11
N GLU A 362 9.97 20.21 1.43
CA GLU A 362 9.51 18.98 2.07
C GLU A 362 7.99 18.85 2.02
N ARG A 363 7.26 19.98 2.09
CA ARG A 363 5.78 19.98 1.93
C ARG A 363 5.38 19.51 0.55
N ALA A 364 6.05 19.97 -0.51
CA ALA A 364 5.82 19.50 -1.87
C ALA A 364 6.06 17.98 -1.97
N ALA A 365 7.14 17.49 -1.35
CA ALA A 365 7.47 16.07 -1.33
C ALA A 365 6.40 15.22 -0.60
N VAL A 366 5.93 15.65 0.56
CA VAL A 366 4.87 14.98 1.32
C VAL A 366 3.57 14.92 0.52
N LEU A 367 3.15 16.04 -0.09
CA LEU A 367 1.95 16.11 -0.91
C LEU A 367 2.02 15.16 -2.12
N ALA A 368 3.18 15.07 -2.76
CA ALA A 368 3.40 14.20 -3.90
C ALA A 368 3.25 12.71 -3.53
N VAL A 369 3.88 12.26 -2.44
CA VAL A 369 3.75 10.87 -1.97
C VAL A 369 2.32 10.57 -1.50
N ARG A 370 1.65 11.53 -0.85
CA ARG A 370 0.22 11.39 -0.51
C ARG A 370 -0.66 11.27 -1.75
N GLY A 371 -0.41 12.06 -2.78
CA GLY A 371 -1.10 11.95 -4.06
C GLY A 371 -0.90 10.58 -4.72
N MET A 372 0.33 10.07 -4.70
CA MET A 372 0.65 8.71 -5.16
C MET A 372 -0.16 7.65 -4.40
N ALA A 373 -0.13 7.69 -3.07
CA ALA A 373 -0.85 6.74 -2.20
C ALA A 373 -2.37 6.74 -2.44
N LEU A 374 -2.96 7.92 -2.64
CA LEU A 374 -4.40 8.05 -2.93
C LEU A 374 -4.75 7.55 -4.33
N SER A 375 -3.92 7.86 -5.34
CA SER A 375 -4.09 7.38 -6.71
C SER A 375 -4.03 5.86 -6.80
N ASP A 376 -3.11 5.22 -6.07
CA ASP A 376 -2.96 3.76 -6.03
C ASP A 376 -4.20 3.06 -5.47
N ARG A 377 -4.93 3.73 -4.59
CA ARG A 377 -6.19 3.26 -4.00
C ARG A 377 -7.44 3.72 -4.74
N ALA A 378 -7.27 4.31 -5.93
CA ALA A 378 -8.34 4.85 -6.77
C ALA A 378 -9.14 6.03 -6.13
N HIS A 379 -8.50 6.81 -5.25
CA HIS A 379 -9.02 8.08 -4.76
C HIS A 379 -8.49 9.23 -5.64
N TYR A 380 -8.91 9.27 -6.90
CA TYR A 380 -8.31 10.12 -7.94
C TYR A 380 -8.50 11.60 -7.69
N GLU A 381 -9.71 12.06 -7.38
CA GLU A 381 -9.99 13.48 -7.17
C GLU A 381 -9.14 14.12 -6.06
N PRO A 382 -9.06 13.55 -4.83
CA PRO A 382 -8.13 14.06 -3.84
C PRO A 382 -6.66 13.89 -4.21
N ALA A 383 -6.29 12.84 -4.95
CA ALA A 383 -4.91 12.64 -5.44
C ALA A 383 -4.49 13.76 -6.39
N ILE A 384 -5.35 14.10 -7.37
CA ILE A 384 -5.14 15.18 -8.34
C ILE A 384 -4.89 16.49 -7.61
N ARG A 385 -5.77 16.89 -6.68
CA ARG A 385 -5.60 18.14 -5.91
C ARG A 385 -4.28 18.20 -5.13
N LEU A 386 -3.84 17.09 -4.54
CA LEU A 386 -2.57 17.05 -3.81
C LEU A 386 -1.37 17.16 -4.76
N LEU A 387 -1.42 16.50 -5.91
CA LEU A 387 -0.36 16.55 -6.92
C LEU A 387 -0.24 17.94 -7.54
N GLU A 388 -1.36 18.60 -7.86
CA GLU A 388 -1.38 19.99 -8.34
C GLU A 388 -0.78 20.94 -7.29
N SER A 389 -1.16 20.78 -6.01
CA SER A 389 -0.58 21.58 -4.92
C SER A 389 0.92 21.33 -4.77
N SER A 390 1.37 20.07 -4.90
CA SER A 390 2.80 19.73 -4.90
C SER A 390 3.56 20.40 -6.04
N ILE A 391 3.01 20.36 -7.27
CA ILE A 391 3.61 21.00 -8.45
C ILE A 391 3.74 22.51 -8.25
N ALA A 392 2.69 23.16 -7.74
CA ALA A 392 2.69 24.59 -7.52
C ALA A 392 3.78 25.01 -6.51
N ILE A 393 3.89 24.29 -5.39
CA ILE A 393 4.91 24.56 -4.35
C ILE A 393 6.31 24.25 -4.89
N ALA A 394 6.52 23.09 -5.54
CA ALA A 394 7.82 22.72 -6.08
C ALA A 394 8.35 23.75 -7.10
N ARG A 395 7.49 24.23 -8.00
CA ARG A 395 7.85 25.32 -8.93
C ARG A 395 8.18 26.62 -8.19
N GLY A 396 7.44 26.95 -7.11
CA GLY A 396 7.72 28.12 -6.27
C GLY A 396 9.09 28.07 -5.59
N CYS A 397 9.57 26.87 -5.25
CA CYS A 397 10.88 26.63 -4.64
C CYS A 397 12.01 26.40 -5.64
N GLY A 398 11.69 26.25 -6.95
CA GLY A 398 12.68 25.89 -7.97
C GLY A 398 13.09 24.39 -7.95
N ASP A 399 12.30 23.52 -7.31
CA ASP A 399 12.52 22.07 -7.33
C ASP A 399 11.88 21.43 -8.58
N ASP A 400 12.55 21.59 -9.72
CA ASP A 400 12.09 21.08 -11.00
C ASP A 400 11.99 19.54 -11.05
N ARG A 401 12.83 18.81 -10.30
CA ARG A 401 12.74 17.35 -10.23
C ARG A 401 11.48 16.91 -9.50
N ARG A 402 11.13 17.56 -8.40
CA ARG A 402 9.88 17.30 -7.67
C ARG A 402 8.66 17.65 -8.54
N ALA A 403 8.71 18.78 -9.23
CA ALA A 403 7.65 19.16 -10.16
C ALA A 403 7.48 18.12 -11.28
N ALA A 404 8.57 17.64 -11.88
CA ALA A 404 8.55 16.60 -12.92
C ALA A 404 7.93 15.29 -12.40
N TRP A 405 8.31 14.86 -11.20
CA TRP A 405 7.80 13.63 -10.58
C TRP A 405 6.30 13.73 -10.30
N SER A 406 5.87 14.86 -9.72
CA SER A 406 4.45 15.10 -9.42
C SER A 406 3.59 15.20 -10.68
N LEU A 407 4.10 15.83 -11.76
CA LEU A 407 3.45 15.88 -13.08
C LEU A 407 3.29 14.49 -13.69
N ALA A 408 4.30 13.62 -13.59
CA ALA A 408 4.20 12.25 -14.10
C ALA A 408 3.13 11.43 -13.35
N LEU A 409 3.05 11.58 -12.03
CA LEU A 409 2.00 10.93 -11.22
C LEU A 409 0.60 11.50 -11.53
N LEU A 410 0.51 12.81 -11.74
CA LEU A 410 -0.73 13.47 -12.16
C LEU A 410 -1.18 12.95 -13.54
N GLY A 411 -0.26 12.83 -14.49
CA GLY A 411 -0.54 12.26 -15.81
C GLY A 411 -1.01 10.81 -15.73
N ARG A 412 -0.43 10.00 -14.82
CA ARG A 412 -0.90 8.65 -14.55
C ARG A 412 -2.34 8.66 -14.01
N ALA A 413 -2.66 9.54 -13.08
CA ALA A 413 -4.01 9.65 -12.51
C ALA A 413 -5.05 10.02 -13.58
N HIS A 414 -4.75 11.01 -14.44
CA HIS A 414 -5.60 11.38 -15.57
C HIS A 414 -5.75 10.25 -16.60
N LEU A 415 -4.66 9.54 -16.93
CA LEU A 415 -4.73 8.38 -17.82
C LEU A 415 -5.69 7.31 -17.29
N LEU A 416 -5.62 6.98 -16.00
CA LEU A 416 -6.47 5.95 -15.38
C LEU A 416 -7.95 6.37 -15.38
N ARG A 417 -8.25 7.64 -15.18
CA ARG A 417 -9.61 8.19 -15.28
C ARG A 417 -10.15 8.28 -16.70
N GLY A 418 -9.27 8.25 -17.70
CA GLY A 418 -9.62 8.45 -19.11
C GLY A 418 -9.57 9.91 -19.56
N ASP A 419 -9.06 10.83 -18.75
CA ASP A 419 -8.85 12.25 -19.06
C ASP A 419 -7.59 12.41 -19.94
N LEU A 420 -7.65 11.85 -21.17
CA LEU A 420 -6.47 11.65 -22.01
C LEU A 420 -5.79 12.95 -22.47
N GLN A 421 -6.54 14.03 -22.62
CA GLN A 421 -6.00 15.34 -23.01
C GLN A 421 -5.15 15.93 -21.87
N ASP A 422 -5.70 15.92 -20.64
CA ASP A 422 -5.00 16.43 -19.46
C ASP A 422 -3.77 15.58 -19.15
N ALA A 423 -3.90 14.24 -19.31
CA ALA A 423 -2.77 13.32 -19.16
C ALA A 423 -1.63 13.65 -20.11
N GLU A 424 -1.94 13.92 -21.39
CA GLU A 424 -0.95 14.30 -22.40
C GLU A 424 -0.21 15.58 -22.02
N GLU A 425 -0.94 16.64 -21.68
CA GLU A 425 -0.38 17.95 -21.37
C GLU A 425 0.57 17.90 -20.16
N VAL A 426 0.16 17.27 -19.08
CA VAL A 426 0.98 17.21 -17.86
C VAL A 426 2.20 16.28 -18.03
N LEU A 427 2.08 15.20 -18.83
CA LEU A 427 3.22 14.31 -19.13
C LEU A 427 4.26 14.98 -20.02
N GLU A 428 3.85 15.77 -21.02
CA GLU A 428 4.79 16.59 -21.81
C GLU A 428 5.50 17.61 -20.91
N GLY A 429 4.79 18.24 -19.98
CA GLY A 429 5.39 19.11 -18.96
C GLY A 429 6.42 18.37 -18.10
N SER A 430 6.13 17.15 -17.66
CA SER A 430 7.07 16.30 -16.91
C SER A 430 8.32 15.99 -17.73
N LEU A 431 8.15 15.52 -18.97
CA LEU A 431 9.26 15.19 -19.88
C LEU A 431 10.13 16.40 -20.20
N GLY A 432 9.52 17.59 -20.34
CA GLY A 432 10.23 18.85 -20.50
C GLY A 432 11.19 19.14 -19.35
N LEU A 433 10.70 19.02 -18.10
CA LEU A 433 11.51 19.22 -16.89
C LEU A 433 12.57 18.12 -16.72
N VAL A 434 12.23 16.85 -17.01
CA VAL A 434 13.19 15.73 -16.96
C VAL A 434 14.37 16.01 -17.86
N ARG A 435 14.13 16.46 -19.11
CA ARG A 435 15.18 16.83 -20.05
C ARG A 435 15.98 18.06 -19.60
N ALA A 436 15.32 19.10 -19.12
CA ALA A 436 15.95 20.32 -18.65
C ALA A 436 16.88 20.10 -17.44
N THR A 437 16.49 19.19 -16.53
CA THR A 437 17.27 18.85 -15.34
C THR A 437 18.29 17.74 -15.56
N GLY A 438 18.32 17.11 -16.74
CA GLY A 438 19.16 15.94 -17.02
C GLY A 438 18.82 14.71 -16.17
N TRP A 439 17.58 14.58 -15.70
CA TRP A 439 17.18 13.46 -14.83
C TRP A 439 16.84 12.21 -15.62
N VAL A 440 17.85 11.69 -16.32
CA VAL A 440 17.72 10.52 -17.22
C VAL A 440 17.16 9.28 -16.52
N ALA A 441 17.51 9.09 -15.23
CA ALA A 441 17.06 7.92 -14.47
C ALA A 441 15.52 7.83 -14.28
N PHE A 442 14.81 8.94 -14.38
CA PHE A 442 13.35 8.99 -14.24
C PHE A 442 12.61 8.94 -15.59
N GLN A 443 13.29 9.27 -16.68
CA GLN A 443 12.68 9.44 -18.00
C GLN A 443 11.83 8.26 -18.50
N PRO A 444 12.20 6.97 -18.26
CA PRO A 444 11.40 5.83 -18.75
C PRO A 444 9.97 5.78 -18.19
N PHE A 445 9.73 6.31 -17.00
CA PHE A 445 8.39 6.28 -16.41
C PHE A 445 7.40 7.20 -17.14
N PRO A 446 7.61 8.53 -17.23
CA PRO A 446 6.68 9.40 -17.96
C PRO A 446 6.58 9.05 -19.44
N GLU A 447 7.65 8.55 -20.10
CA GLU A 447 7.57 8.07 -21.48
C GLU A 447 6.65 6.85 -21.63
N SER A 448 6.73 5.88 -20.72
CA SER A 448 5.87 4.69 -20.75
C SER A 448 4.39 5.06 -20.52
N VAL A 449 4.10 5.98 -19.60
CA VAL A 449 2.74 6.46 -19.36
C VAL A 449 2.23 7.28 -20.56
N ARG A 450 3.08 8.12 -21.16
CA ARG A 450 2.75 8.91 -22.35
C ARG A 450 2.49 8.03 -23.59
N ALA A 451 3.25 6.92 -23.73
CA ALA A 451 3.02 5.93 -24.77
C ALA A 451 1.63 5.29 -24.66
N GLU A 452 1.18 4.99 -23.42
CA GLU A 452 -0.17 4.47 -23.22
C GLU A 452 -1.25 5.51 -23.54
N VAL A 453 -1.04 6.79 -23.23
CA VAL A 453 -1.94 7.88 -23.65
C VAL A 453 -2.05 7.92 -25.17
N ALA A 454 -0.91 7.86 -25.89
CA ALA A 454 -0.88 7.85 -27.35
C ALA A 454 -1.66 6.65 -27.90
N LEU A 455 -1.43 5.46 -27.35
CA LEU A 455 -2.13 4.24 -27.75
C LEU A 455 -3.66 4.35 -27.54
N ARG A 456 -4.11 4.85 -26.40
CA ARG A 456 -5.55 5.05 -26.12
C ARG A 456 -6.19 6.14 -27.01
N ARG A 457 -5.40 7.08 -27.52
CA ARG A 457 -5.84 8.08 -28.53
C ARG A 457 -5.84 7.54 -29.97
N GLY A 458 -5.42 6.29 -30.17
CA GLY A 458 -5.38 5.64 -31.46
C GLY A 458 -4.10 5.93 -32.28
N ASP A 459 -3.02 6.34 -31.62
CA ASP A 459 -1.70 6.57 -32.23
C ASP A 459 -0.66 5.54 -31.74
N PRO A 460 -0.70 4.30 -32.24
CA PRO A 460 0.25 3.26 -31.87
C PRO A 460 1.67 3.53 -32.41
N ILE A 461 1.81 4.35 -33.45
CA ILE A 461 3.13 4.69 -34.02
C ILE A 461 3.88 5.57 -33.03
N HIS A 462 3.27 6.64 -32.57
CA HIS A 462 3.88 7.51 -31.56
C HIS A 462 4.11 6.78 -30.23
N ALA A 463 3.21 5.88 -29.84
CA ALA A 463 3.43 5.01 -28.68
C ALA A 463 4.71 4.16 -28.83
N ALA A 464 4.92 3.55 -30.00
CA ALA A 464 6.12 2.76 -30.27
C ALA A 464 7.40 3.61 -30.24
N GLU A 465 7.39 4.82 -30.82
CA GLU A 465 8.55 5.75 -30.79
C GLU A 465 8.99 6.08 -29.36
N LEU A 466 8.04 6.38 -28.46
CA LEU A 466 8.33 6.63 -27.05
C LEU A 466 8.93 5.41 -26.36
N LEU A 467 8.44 4.21 -26.68
CA LEU A 467 8.88 2.97 -26.07
C LEU A 467 10.21 2.46 -26.62
N ASP A 468 10.55 2.78 -27.88
CA ASP A 468 11.88 2.54 -28.46
C ASP A 468 12.99 3.27 -27.70
N HIS A 469 12.65 4.37 -27.02
CA HIS A 469 13.55 5.07 -26.12
C HIS A 469 13.44 4.56 -24.68
N ALA A 470 12.23 4.48 -24.12
CA ALA A 470 12.00 4.13 -22.71
C ALA A 470 12.50 2.73 -22.35
N TRP A 471 12.27 1.73 -23.21
CA TRP A 471 12.63 0.34 -22.94
C TRP A 471 14.15 0.11 -22.81
N PRO A 472 15.00 0.44 -23.80
CA PRO A 472 16.43 0.22 -23.67
C PRO A 472 17.05 1.09 -22.57
N LEU A 473 16.49 2.26 -22.29
CA LEU A 473 16.93 3.11 -21.19
C LEU A 473 16.61 2.46 -19.83
N GLY A 474 15.38 1.99 -19.63
CA GLY A 474 14.97 1.26 -18.42
C GLY A 474 15.85 0.05 -18.15
N CYS A 475 16.11 -0.76 -19.18
CA CYS A 475 17.00 -1.93 -19.09
C CYS A 475 18.44 -1.56 -18.71
N ARG A 476 18.98 -0.44 -19.23
CA ARG A 476 20.34 0.02 -18.86
C ARG A 476 20.42 0.53 -17.43
N LEU A 477 19.36 1.15 -16.94
CA LEU A 477 19.26 1.60 -15.56
C LEU A 477 19.08 0.43 -14.59
N GLY A 478 18.57 -0.70 -15.07
CA GLY A 478 18.31 -1.89 -14.25
C GLY A 478 17.17 -1.72 -13.26
N ASP A 479 16.31 -0.71 -13.45
CA ASP A 479 15.17 -0.45 -12.56
C ASP A 479 13.97 -1.34 -12.92
N PRO A 480 13.58 -2.29 -12.03
CA PRO A 480 12.50 -3.23 -12.31
C PRO A 480 11.16 -2.57 -12.61
N CYS A 481 10.87 -1.41 -11.96
CA CYS A 481 9.63 -0.68 -12.16
C CYS A 481 9.55 -0.09 -13.57
N TRP A 482 10.63 0.56 -14.02
CA TRP A 482 10.67 1.18 -15.34
C TRP A 482 10.70 0.15 -16.47
N GLU A 483 11.44 -0.95 -16.26
CA GLU A 483 11.43 -2.09 -17.17
C GLU A 483 10.02 -2.70 -17.30
N ALA A 484 9.34 -2.90 -16.18
CA ALA A 484 8.00 -3.46 -16.16
C ALA A 484 6.97 -2.55 -16.85
N MET A 485 7.03 -1.24 -16.60
CA MET A 485 6.15 -0.25 -17.23
C MET A 485 6.34 -0.21 -18.74
N ALA A 486 7.58 -0.12 -19.22
CA ALA A 486 7.87 -0.09 -20.65
C ALA A 486 7.49 -1.42 -21.34
N ALA A 487 7.79 -2.58 -20.72
CA ALA A 487 7.41 -3.88 -21.27
C ALA A 487 5.88 -4.03 -21.33
N ARG A 488 5.15 -3.57 -20.30
CA ARG A 488 3.69 -3.57 -20.29
C ARG A 488 3.12 -2.75 -21.45
N SER A 489 3.58 -1.53 -21.61
CA SER A 489 3.12 -0.64 -22.69
C SER A 489 3.44 -1.21 -24.07
N TRP A 490 4.61 -1.82 -24.28
CA TRP A 490 4.93 -2.58 -25.50
C TRP A 490 3.97 -3.74 -25.72
N GLY A 491 3.63 -4.49 -24.67
CA GLY A 491 2.66 -5.57 -24.77
C GLY A 491 1.30 -5.09 -25.26
N LEU A 492 0.85 -3.92 -24.83
CA LEU A 492 -0.39 -3.30 -25.28
C LEU A 492 -0.32 -2.81 -26.74
N VAL A 493 0.83 -2.27 -27.19
CA VAL A 493 1.05 -1.90 -28.59
C VAL A 493 0.95 -3.15 -29.47
N HIS A 494 1.61 -4.26 -29.13
CA HIS A 494 1.49 -5.52 -29.85
C HIS A 494 0.05 -6.06 -29.86
N ALA A 495 -0.67 -5.93 -28.73
CA ALA A 495 -2.07 -6.36 -28.66
C ALA A 495 -2.96 -5.55 -29.60
N ALA A 496 -2.77 -4.23 -29.68
CA ALA A 496 -3.49 -3.35 -30.58
C ALA A 496 -3.17 -3.64 -32.08
N ALA A 497 -1.94 -4.07 -32.37
CA ALA A 497 -1.53 -4.52 -33.70
C ALA A 497 -2.04 -5.94 -34.05
N GLY A 498 -2.72 -6.63 -33.13
CA GLY A 498 -3.20 -8.02 -33.32
C GLY A 498 -2.10 -9.09 -33.18
N GLU A 499 -0.91 -8.72 -32.74
CA GLU A 499 0.26 -9.58 -32.57
C GLU A 499 0.22 -10.35 -31.23
N ARG A 500 -0.77 -11.23 -31.06
CA ARG A 500 -1.10 -11.88 -29.80
C ARG A 500 0.07 -12.56 -29.10
N THR A 501 0.92 -13.26 -29.86
CA THR A 501 2.06 -13.98 -29.28
C THR A 501 3.10 -13.02 -28.69
N ALA A 502 3.41 -11.95 -29.41
CA ALA A 502 4.32 -10.90 -28.95
C ALA A 502 3.74 -10.16 -27.73
N ALA A 503 2.44 -9.82 -27.77
CA ALA A 503 1.73 -9.20 -26.67
C ALA A 503 1.83 -10.02 -25.38
N LEU A 504 1.48 -11.31 -25.44
CA LEU A 504 1.55 -12.22 -24.28
C LEU A 504 2.99 -12.37 -23.76
N ALA A 505 3.98 -12.51 -24.66
CA ALA A 505 5.38 -12.61 -24.26
C ALA A 505 5.84 -11.36 -23.48
N ARG A 506 5.51 -10.16 -23.98
CA ARG A 506 5.89 -8.89 -23.35
C ARG A 506 5.16 -8.66 -22.03
N LEU A 507 3.87 -8.97 -21.95
CA LEU A 507 3.11 -8.79 -20.70
C LEU A 507 3.54 -9.79 -19.62
N ARG A 508 3.88 -11.01 -19.97
CA ARG A 508 4.48 -11.97 -19.03
C ARG A 508 5.85 -11.50 -18.55
N GLU A 509 6.68 -10.99 -19.45
CA GLU A 509 7.95 -10.36 -19.10
C GLU A 509 7.74 -9.18 -18.14
N ALA A 510 6.78 -8.30 -18.40
CA ALA A 510 6.45 -7.17 -17.53
C ALA A 510 6.09 -7.63 -16.10
N ALA A 511 5.22 -8.64 -15.97
CA ALA A 511 4.82 -9.17 -14.67
C ALA A 511 6.00 -9.80 -13.91
N VAL A 512 6.93 -10.49 -14.59
CA VAL A 512 8.14 -11.05 -13.98
C VAL A 512 9.10 -9.95 -13.54
N ARG A 513 9.30 -8.93 -14.37
CA ARG A 513 10.21 -7.80 -14.06
C ARG A 513 9.71 -6.98 -12.88
N ALA A 514 8.40 -6.74 -12.80
CA ALA A 514 7.79 -5.97 -11.70
C ALA A 514 8.12 -6.50 -10.30
N VAL A 515 8.35 -7.81 -10.15
CA VAL A 515 8.66 -8.47 -8.88
C VAL A 515 10.06 -9.08 -8.85
N ARG A 516 10.97 -8.62 -9.72
CA ARG A 516 12.34 -9.14 -9.79
C ARG A 516 13.19 -8.71 -8.59
N ALA A 517 12.98 -7.49 -8.10
CA ALA A 517 13.63 -6.99 -6.89
C ALA A 517 12.87 -7.43 -5.64
N ALA A 518 13.57 -7.45 -4.52
CA ALA A 518 13.01 -7.82 -3.23
C ALA A 518 11.90 -6.87 -2.74
N ASP A 519 11.98 -5.60 -3.13
CA ASP A 519 11.04 -4.54 -2.75
C ASP A 519 10.31 -4.02 -4.00
N PRO A 520 9.30 -4.79 -4.49
CA PRO A 520 8.56 -4.40 -5.68
C PRO A 520 7.57 -3.28 -5.38
N TYR A 521 7.37 -2.37 -6.33
CA TYR A 521 6.22 -1.48 -6.28
C TYR A 521 4.95 -2.26 -6.66
N MET A 522 4.18 -2.65 -5.67
CA MET A 522 3.06 -3.57 -5.80
C MET A 522 1.95 -3.06 -6.73
N TRP A 523 1.77 -1.73 -6.83
CA TRP A 523 0.84 -1.13 -7.77
C TRP A 523 1.23 -1.42 -9.24
N ILE A 524 2.51 -1.29 -9.59
CA ILE A 524 2.99 -1.62 -10.95
C ILE A 524 2.78 -3.10 -11.25
N TYR A 525 3.00 -3.98 -10.27
CA TYR A 525 2.73 -5.40 -10.47
C TYR A 525 1.26 -5.70 -10.74
N ALA A 526 0.34 -5.11 -9.98
CA ALA A 526 -1.10 -5.21 -10.22
C ALA A 526 -1.47 -4.66 -11.61
N TYR A 527 -0.87 -3.54 -12.01
CA TYR A 527 -1.08 -2.92 -13.32
C TYR A 527 -0.61 -3.80 -14.49
N CYS A 528 0.50 -4.53 -14.30
CA CYS A 528 0.97 -5.53 -15.28
C CYS A 528 0.05 -6.75 -15.34
N LEU A 529 -0.42 -7.24 -14.20
CA LEU A 529 -1.33 -8.38 -14.13
C LEU A 529 -2.69 -8.08 -14.77
N ASP A 530 -3.24 -6.88 -14.59
CA ASP A 530 -4.49 -6.45 -15.22
C ASP A 530 -4.41 -6.49 -16.75
N ALA A 531 -3.34 -5.92 -17.32
CA ALA A 531 -3.11 -5.95 -18.77
C ALA A 531 -2.91 -7.38 -19.28
N LEU A 532 -2.11 -8.19 -18.56
CA LEU A 532 -1.88 -9.60 -18.92
C LEU A 532 -3.18 -10.40 -18.90
N ALA A 533 -3.97 -10.28 -17.84
CA ALA A 533 -5.27 -10.96 -17.73
C ALA A 533 -6.20 -10.61 -18.89
N GLY A 534 -6.30 -9.32 -19.26
CA GLY A 534 -7.11 -8.88 -20.39
C GLY A 534 -6.70 -9.53 -21.71
N VAL A 535 -5.40 -9.58 -22.01
CA VAL A 535 -4.89 -10.18 -23.26
C VAL A 535 -4.98 -11.72 -23.23
N GLU A 536 -4.73 -12.36 -22.07
CA GLU A 536 -4.90 -13.82 -21.90
C GLU A 536 -6.34 -14.24 -22.11
N ILE A 537 -7.32 -13.49 -21.59
CA ILE A 537 -8.75 -13.75 -21.80
C ILE A 537 -9.10 -13.61 -23.29
N ALA A 538 -8.66 -12.52 -23.93
CA ALA A 538 -8.91 -12.30 -25.37
C ALA A 538 -8.26 -13.37 -26.27
N ALA A 539 -7.15 -13.96 -25.82
CA ALA A 539 -6.47 -15.06 -26.51
C ALA A 539 -7.03 -16.44 -26.18
N GLY A 540 -7.94 -16.57 -25.19
CA GLY A 540 -8.43 -17.86 -24.69
C GLY A 540 -7.35 -18.69 -23.99
N ALA A 541 -6.36 -18.03 -23.37
CA ALA A 541 -5.25 -18.70 -22.68
C ALA A 541 -5.73 -19.39 -21.39
N ALA A 542 -5.23 -20.59 -21.13
CA ALA A 542 -5.61 -21.38 -19.94
C ALA A 542 -5.19 -20.71 -18.62
N GLU A 543 -4.11 -19.95 -18.65
CA GLU A 543 -3.50 -19.26 -17.51
C GLU A 543 -4.33 -18.07 -17.02
N ALA A 544 -5.25 -17.53 -17.84
CA ALA A 544 -6.04 -16.34 -17.52
C ALA A 544 -6.71 -16.39 -16.13
N ARG A 545 -7.25 -17.57 -15.74
CA ARG A 545 -7.88 -17.74 -14.41
C ARG A 545 -6.88 -17.58 -13.27
N VAL A 546 -5.66 -18.05 -13.44
CA VAL A 546 -4.59 -17.93 -12.42
C VAL A 546 -4.13 -16.49 -12.32
N THR A 547 -3.95 -15.80 -13.45
CA THR A 547 -3.56 -14.38 -13.48
C THR A 547 -4.61 -13.50 -12.81
N VAL A 548 -5.90 -13.74 -13.11
CA VAL A 548 -7.01 -13.00 -12.51
C VAL A 548 -7.10 -13.24 -10.99
N ALA A 549 -6.95 -14.50 -10.54
CA ALA A 549 -6.97 -14.81 -9.10
C ALA A 549 -5.80 -14.13 -8.35
N ARG A 550 -4.62 -14.09 -8.96
CA ARG A 550 -3.45 -13.38 -8.40
C ARG A 550 -3.67 -11.88 -8.32
N LEU A 551 -4.25 -11.28 -9.36
CA LEU A 551 -4.62 -9.86 -9.36
C LEU A 551 -5.64 -9.55 -8.25
N GLU A 552 -6.68 -10.36 -8.13
CA GLU A 552 -7.73 -10.19 -7.12
C GLU A 552 -7.17 -10.25 -5.69
N GLU A 553 -6.34 -11.24 -5.40
CA GLU A 553 -5.70 -11.42 -4.09
C GLU A 553 -4.82 -10.21 -3.75
N LEU A 554 -3.90 -9.85 -4.64
CA LEU A 554 -3.00 -8.71 -4.46
C LEU A 554 -3.78 -7.41 -4.27
N ALA A 555 -4.71 -7.11 -5.17
CA ALA A 555 -5.47 -5.86 -5.17
C ALA A 555 -6.35 -5.72 -3.92
N ALA A 556 -6.97 -6.80 -3.46
CA ALA A 556 -7.78 -6.78 -2.26
C ALA A 556 -6.94 -6.53 -1.01
N ARG A 557 -5.80 -7.22 -0.84
CA ARG A 557 -4.91 -7.04 0.31
C ARG A 557 -4.28 -5.65 0.38
N ALA A 558 -3.92 -5.09 -0.78
CA ALA A 558 -3.31 -3.77 -0.88
C ALA A 558 -4.31 -2.60 -0.97
N ASP A 559 -5.62 -2.86 -0.83
CA ASP A 559 -6.71 -1.87 -0.98
C ASP A 559 -6.64 -1.10 -2.31
N MET A 560 -6.20 -1.76 -3.38
CA MET A 560 -6.16 -1.21 -4.75
C MET A 560 -7.53 -1.38 -5.42
N ARG A 561 -8.49 -0.57 -5.01
CA ARG A 561 -9.93 -0.75 -5.28
C ARG A 561 -10.28 -0.89 -6.75
N GLU A 562 -9.66 -0.12 -7.64
CA GLU A 562 -9.90 -0.25 -9.07
C GLU A 562 -9.51 -1.63 -9.60
N PHE A 563 -8.35 -2.17 -9.20
CA PHE A 563 -7.93 -3.50 -9.64
C PHE A 563 -8.80 -4.62 -9.05
N VAL A 564 -9.40 -4.43 -7.88
CA VAL A 564 -10.43 -5.35 -7.37
C VAL A 564 -11.65 -5.37 -8.29
N VAL A 565 -12.12 -4.21 -8.75
CA VAL A 565 -13.23 -4.12 -9.70
C VAL A 565 -12.83 -4.73 -11.05
N ARG A 566 -11.64 -4.43 -11.57
CA ARG A 566 -11.12 -4.98 -12.83
C ARG A 566 -10.97 -6.50 -12.76
N SER A 567 -10.50 -7.06 -11.64
CA SER A 567 -10.43 -8.52 -11.47
C SER A 567 -11.82 -9.18 -11.51
N ALA A 568 -12.83 -8.54 -10.91
CA ALA A 568 -14.22 -9.00 -11.00
C ALA A 568 -14.77 -8.91 -12.43
N LEU A 569 -14.44 -7.85 -13.20
CA LEU A 569 -14.76 -7.75 -14.62
C LEU A 569 -14.09 -8.87 -15.44
N HIS A 570 -12.84 -9.17 -15.19
CA HIS A 570 -12.14 -10.28 -15.83
C HIS A 570 -12.79 -11.63 -15.50
N ARG A 571 -13.21 -11.86 -14.25
CA ARG A 571 -13.97 -13.06 -13.86
C ARG A 571 -15.30 -13.14 -14.61
N ALA A 572 -16.01 -12.03 -14.76
CA ALA A 572 -17.25 -11.98 -15.54
C ALA A 572 -17.02 -12.40 -17.01
N ARG A 573 -15.94 -11.90 -17.63
CA ARG A 573 -15.52 -12.30 -18.99
C ARG A 573 -15.13 -13.80 -19.10
N LEU A 574 -14.68 -14.39 -18.01
CA LEU A 574 -14.38 -15.83 -17.88
C LEU A 574 -15.62 -16.69 -17.56
N GLY A 575 -16.82 -16.09 -17.53
CA GLY A 575 -18.10 -16.77 -17.37
C GLY A 575 -18.68 -16.79 -15.96
N ASP A 576 -18.09 -16.08 -14.99
CA ASP A 576 -18.68 -15.90 -13.66
C ASP A 576 -19.75 -14.80 -13.70
N ARG A 577 -21.01 -15.23 -13.83
CA ARG A 577 -22.15 -14.30 -13.95
C ARG A 577 -22.37 -13.41 -12.72
N ALA A 578 -21.99 -13.87 -11.52
CA ALA A 578 -22.15 -13.09 -10.30
C ALA A 578 -21.09 -11.98 -10.17
N ALA A 579 -19.94 -12.15 -10.81
CA ALA A 579 -18.82 -11.23 -10.71
C ALA A 579 -19.12 -9.83 -11.25
N LEU A 580 -19.97 -9.70 -12.27
CA LEU A 580 -20.36 -8.38 -12.80
C LEU A 580 -21.18 -7.56 -11.79
N ALA A 581 -22.09 -8.22 -11.05
CA ALA A 581 -22.85 -7.55 -10.00
C ALA A 581 -21.94 -7.13 -8.83
N SER A 582 -20.96 -7.98 -8.48
CA SER A 582 -19.94 -7.65 -7.47
C SER A 582 -19.06 -6.48 -7.94
N ALA A 583 -18.61 -6.46 -9.21
CA ALA A 583 -17.84 -5.36 -9.77
C ALA A 583 -18.59 -4.03 -9.67
N ARG A 584 -19.90 -4.00 -10.00
CA ARG A 584 -20.75 -2.81 -9.90
C ARG A 584 -20.90 -2.33 -8.46
N LEU A 585 -21.10 -3.25 -7.51
CA LEU A 585 -21.19 -2.91 -6.08
C LEU A 585 -19.91 -2.26 -5.59
N LEU A 586 -18.75 -2.83 -5.92
CA LEU A 586 -17.44 -2.34 -5.48
C LEU A 586 -17.05 -1.02 -6.16
N ALA A 587 -17.49 -0.79 -7.41
CA ALA A 587 -17.21 0.44 -8.15
C ALA A 587 -17.99 1.65 -7.65
N GLU A 588 -19.07 1.47 -6.90
CA GLU A 588 -19.91 2.58 -6.41
C GLU A 588 -19.15 3.64 -5.58
N ALA A 589 -18.03 3.25 -4.98
CA ALA A 589 -17.17 4.13 -4.17
C ALA A 589 -15.98 4.72 -4.94
N ILE A 590 -15.84 4.42 -6.25
CA ILE A 590 -14.71 4.84 -7.07
C ILE A 590 -15.15 5.93 -8.05
N ASP A 591 -14.53 7.10 -7.95
CA ASP A 591 -14.71 8.18 -8.91
C ASP A 591 -13.78 8.01 -10.11
N ASN A 592 -14.17 7.09 -11.03
CA ASN A 592 -13.47 6.85 -12.28
C ASN A 592 -14.46 6.70 -13.44
N PRO A 593 -14.67 7.76 -14.25
CA PRO A 593 -15.60 7.72 -15.38
C PRO A 593 -15.30 6.61 -16.40
N ALA A 594 -14.03 6.36 -16.68
CA ALA A 594 -13.63 5.31 -17.64
C ALA A 594 -14.01 3.90 -17.13
N LEU A 595 -13.81 3.63 -15.84
CA LEU A 595 -14.21 2.37 -15.21
C LEU A 595 -15.74 2.18 -15.25
N HIS A 596 -16.51 3.23 -14.95
CA HIS A 596 -17.98 3.18 -15.02
C HIS A 596 -18.48 2.97 -16.44
N ALA A 597 -17.85 3.59 -17.45
CA ALA A 597 -18.16 3.36 -18.86
C ALA A 597 -17.89 1.89 -19.26
N GLU A 598 -16.76 1.31 -18.83
CA GLU A 598 -16.43 -0.09 -19.08
C GLU A 598 -17.46 -1.05 -18.45
N LEU A 599 -17.89 -0.78 -17.21
CA LEU A 599 -18.93 -1.54 -16.51
C LEU A 599 -20.31 -1.46 -17.19
N ALA A 600 -20.62 -0.34 -17.82
CA ALA A 600 -21.86 -0.15 -18.57
C ALA A 600 -21.88 -0.97 -19.87
N VAL A 601 -20.73 -1.06 -20.57
CA VAL A 601 -20.59 -1.86 -21.81
C VAL A 601 -20.57 -3.37 -21.53
N ALA A 602 -20.08 -3.78 -20.37
CA ALA A 602 -20.02 -5.19 -19.96
C ALA A 602 -21.40 -5.79 -19.55
N ALA A 603 -22.49 -5.04 -19.70
CA ALA A 603 -23.85 -5.42 -19.27
C ALA A 603 -24.60 -6.29 -20.33
#